data_b7c4b5c2fc692468ff48e270d91d7b3c
#
_entry.id   b7c4b5c2fc692468ff48e270d91d7b3c
#
_cell.length_a   1.000
_cell.length_b   1.000
_cell.length_c   1.000
_cell.angle_alpha   90.00
_cell.angle_beta   90.00
_cell.angle_gamma   90.00
#
_symmetry.space_group_name_H-M   'P 1'
#
loop_
_entity.id
_entity.type
_entity.pdbx_description
1 polymer ?
#
loop_
_entity_poly.entity_id
_entity_poly.type
_entity_poly.pdbx_seq_one_letter_code
_entity_poly.pdbx_strand_id
1 'polypeptide(L)'
;MRTLGLGLFGMVSVALLPVAVPGVAQANDFVDTRLNLTLTNENVLAQPGETNPPVPGWRFDRPNQLGVLFFDNYDTRFTGYESLTHIVLYKSIQRQGWEAEGAYVLRLLQFSDVNLSSIDDGSYIKINYFFDPTRQRRLNVSLTAFPLNSDRMRLGYSWRLSWGGSPIFFKANPDIPTNINPPPTPPVPGLRLQLADDRWYAYVGAKTSVLRYEQDQELHSVYGLLGGAGIDPWPGHFRLEVNGGFFDRGTIPRILSQKIPVQTFGASFQVSLFDGLPPSMSADTALYRSDWNSAARYFTKPLYRPGLSWLLMSEFTVEGTTLEDPDVAESSRIQMGLAGDINLRLQYGNMRLRMDATYRSMQFLLLNQPSLVPFQDFPTDGTASPNLFAALGVDYFFERAGTTVGLTVGIDRPASYRPPDSGLNPVDGSAAVLVVRNQGDVVILPQGYDALPAYAGKLQARQDFLELFALIGEMYYQYDPNGTRLVSDPNTLLKRREFEFPHRLGFNFTLQARF
;
A
#
# COMPACT_ATOMS: atom_id res chain seq x y z
N MET A 1 29.22 -34.51 11.64
CA MET A 1 29.92 -34.39 10.34
C MET A 1 28.92 -34.63 9.23
N ARG A 2 28.33 -33.57 8.67
CA ARG A 2 27.71 -33.56 7.34
C ARG A 2 27.77 -32.10 6.85
N THR A 3 28.33 -32.00 5.70
CA THR A 3 28.83 -30.84 4.99
C THR A 3 27.73 -29.84 4.61
N LEU A 4 27.99 -28.57 4.93
CA LEU A 4 27.29 -27.40 4.40
C LEU A 4 27.57 -27.27 2.89
N GLY A 5 26.55 -27.37 2.09
CA GLY A 5 26.56 -26.94 0.69
C GLY A 5 26.36 -25.44 0.59
N LEU A 6 27.42 -24.70 0.29
CA LEU A 6 27.34 -23.32 -0.18
C LEU A 6 26.74 -23.32 -1.60
N GLY A 7 25.50 -22.87 -1.71
CA GLY A 7 24.91 -22.54 -3.00
C GLY A 7 25.45 -21.19 -3.51
N LEU A 8 26.21 -21.27 -4.61
CA LEU A 8 26.68 -20.12 -5.37
C LEU A 8 25.49 -19.25 -5.85
N PHE A 9 25.39 -18.04 -5.33
CA PHE A 9 24.66 -16.97 -5.98
C PHE A 9 25.44 -16.55 -7.24
N GLY A 10 24.99 -17.03 -8.39
CA GLY A 10 25.48 -16.56 -9.68
C GLY A 10 25.10 -15.08 -9.86
N MET A 11 26.04 -14.16 -9.63
CA MET A 11 25.96 -12.80 -10.13
C MET A 11 25.91 -12.87 -11.66
N VAL A 12 24.72 -12.63 -12.22
CA VAL A 12 24.61 -12.31 -13.64
C VAL A 12 25.15 -10.88 -13.80
N SER A 13 26.44 -10.78 -14.03
CA SER A 13 27.08 -9.57 -14.51
C SER A 13 26.62 -9.37 -15.96
N VAL A 14 25.55 -8.59 -16.15
CA VAL A 14 25.26 -8.03 -17.47
C VAL A 14 26.34 -7.01 -17.77
N ALA A 15 27.42 -7.45 -18.37
CA ALA A 15 28.43 -6.60 -18.96
C ALA A 15 27.79 -5.88 -20.15
N LEU A 16 27.24 -4.69 -19.92
CA LEU A 16 26.93 -3.75 -20.98
C LEU A 16 28.25 -3.26 -21.57
N LEU A 17 28.70 -3.92 -22.63
CA LEU A 17 29.80 -3.44 -23.44
C LEU A 17 29.48 -2.02 -23.93
N PRO A 18 30.35 -1.03 -23.71
CA PRO A 18 30.18 0.29 -24.25
C PRO A 18 30.42 0.25 -25.77
N VAL A 19 29.35 0.13 -26.54
CA VAL A 19 29.43 0.43 -27.96
C VAL A 19 29.56 1.96 -28.07
N ALA A 20 30.78 2.43 -28.27
CA ALA A 20 31.06 3.85 -28.56
C ALA A 20 30.40 4.20 -29.90
N VAL A 21 29.29 4.91 -29.86
CA VAL A 21 28.66 5.55 -31.02
C VAL A 21 28.74 7.05 -30.82
N PRO A 22 29.28 7.81 -31.80
CA PRO A 22 29.40 9.25 -31.67
C PRO A 22 28.03 9.92 -31.78
N GLY A 23 27.56 10.44 -30.70
CA GLY A 23 26.37 11.23 -30.53
C GLY A 23 26.18 11.43 -29.03
N VAL A 24 26.32 12.68 -28.57
CA VAL A 24 26.28 13.03 -27.15
C VAL A 24 24.99 12.53 -26.51
N ALA A 25 25.05 11.33 -25.97
CA ALA A 25 23.99 10.81 -25.11
C ALA A 25 24.14 11.55 -23.77
N GLN A 26 23.19 12.40 -23.43
CA GLN A 26 23.07 12.90 -22.06
C GLN A 26 22.62 11.74 -21.20
N ALA A 27 23.54 11.10 -20.50
CA ALA A 27 23.24 10.05 -19.53
C ALA A 27 22.93 10.73 -18.19
N ASN A 28 21.72 10.56 -17.70
CA ASN A 28 21.33 10.96 -16.34
C ASN A 28 21.40 9.72 -15.45
N ASP A 29 22.61 9.43 -15.00
CA ASP A 29 22.85 8.33 -14.09
C ASP A 29 22.83 8.84 -12.65
N PHE A 30 22.20 8.11 -11.75
CA PHE A 30 22.31 8.41 -10.34
C PHE A 30 22.27 7.15 -9.46
N VAL A 31 22.86 7.28 -8.30
CA VAL A 31 22.71 6.36 -7.17
C VAL A 31 22.07 7.15 -6.05
N ASP A 32 20.98 6.65 -5.52
CA ASP A 32 20.29 7.27 -4.39
C ASP A 32 20.16 6.24 -3.28
N THR A 33 20.80 6.50 -2.17
CA THR A 33 20.73 5.66 -0.97
C THR A 33 20.05 6.43 0.14
N ARG A 34 19.00 5.86 0.68
CA ARG A 34 18.18 6.45 1.73
C ARG A 34 18.15 5.52 2.90
N LEU A 35 18.46 6.04 4.07
CA LEU A 35 18.52 5.30 5.32
C LEU A 35 17.60 5.94 6.34
N ASN A 36 16.73 5.14 6.94
CA ASN A 36 15.97 5.47 8.13
C ASN A 36 16.43 4.59 9.28
N LEU A 37 16.76 5.22 10.39
CA LEU A 37 16.99 4.55 11.67
C LEU A 37 15.90 5.01 12.63
N THR A 38 15.10 4.08 13.11
CA THR A 38 13.90 4.40 13.87
C THR A 38 13.89 3.68 15.20
N LEU A 39 13.55 4.42 16.26
CA LEU A 39 13.22 3.90 17.58
C LEU A 39 11.75 4.17 17.86
N THR A 40 11.00 3.12 18.16
CA THR A 40 9.56 3.21 18.38
C THR A 40 9.16 2.54 19.69
N ASN A 41 8.23 3.15 20.40
CA ASN A 41 7.40 2.46 21.38
C ASN A 41 5.92 2.66 20.97
N GLU A 42 5.29 1.60 20.58
CA GLU A 42 3.92 1.62 20.03
C GLU A 42 2.86 1.90 21.10
N ASN A 43 3.12 1.54 22.36
CA ASN A 43 2.18 1.75 23.44
C ASN A 43 2.86 1.78 24.81
N VAL A 44 3.19 2.97 25.28
CA VAL A 44 3.75 3.15 26.65
C VAL A 44 2.71 2.96 27.75
N LEU A 45 1.42 2.83 27.39
CA LEU A 45 0.32 2.56 28.32
C LEU A 45 -0.06 1.08 28.37
N ALA A 46 0.69 0.21 27.69
CA ALA A 46 0.40 -1.22 27.67
C ALA A 46 0.36 -1.79 29.09
N GLN A 47 -0.71 -2.54 29.39
CA GLN A 47 -0.87 -3.24 30.66
C GLN A 47 -0.06 -4.53 30.68
N PRO A 48 0.35 -5.03 31.85
CA PRO A 48 1.01 -6.33 31.95
C PRO A 48 0.20 -7.43 31.26
N GLY A 49 0.85 -8.17 30.36
CA GLY A 49 0.22 -9.24 29.59
C GLY A 49 -0.49 -8.78 28.29
N GLU A 50 -0.54 -7.49 28.02
CA GLU A 50 -0.91 -6.98 26.70
C GLU A 50 0.28 -7.10 25.77
N THR A 51 0.04 -7.64 24.58
CA THR A 51 1.03 -7.65 23.52
C THR A 51 0.85 -6.38 22.69
N ASN A 52 1.93 -5.67 22.42
CA ASN A 52 1.90 -4.66 21.37
C ASN A 52 1.60 -5.38 20.06
N PRO A 53 0.54 -4.99 19.34
CA PRO A 53 0.29 -5.61 18.06
C PRO A 53 1.48 -5.38 17.14
N PRO A 54 1.84 -6.36 16.32
CA PRO A 54 2.94 -6.23 15.35
C PRO A 54 2.65 -5.15 14.29
N VAL A 55 1.41 -4.73 14.19
CA VAL A 55 0.97 -3.66 13.31
C VAL A 55 0.38 -2.54 14.16
N PRO A 56 0.92 -1.33 14.12
CA PRO A 56 0.32 -0.19 14.82
C PRO A 56 -1.11 0.01 14.35
N GLY A 57 -2.01 0.22 15.30
CA GLY A 57 -3.43 0.27 15.01
C GLY A 57 -3.82 1.31 13.99
N TRP A 58 -3.17 2.49 13.96
CA TRP A 58 -3.60 3.60 13.14
C TRP A 58 -2.46 4.46 12.65
N ARG A 59 -2.35 4.55 11.32
CA ARG A 59 -1.51 5.51 10.66
C ARG A 59 -2.34 6.35 9.72
N PHE A 60 -2.42 7.62 10.03
CA PHE A 60 -3.12 8.60 9.20
C PHE A 60 -2.36 8.97 7.95
N ASP A 61 -1.10 8.69 7.90
CA ASP A 61 -0.13 9.36 7.08
C ASP A 61 0.77 8.40 6.35
N ARG A 62 0.18 7.51 5.60
CA ARG A 62 1.01 6.84 4.61
C ARG A 62 1.48 7.84 3.58
N PRO A 63 2.73 7.70 3.12
CA PRO A 63 3.23 8.53 2.06
C PRO A 63 2.29 8.38 0.89
N ASN A 64 1.56 9.44 0.59
CA ASN A 64 0.84 9.50 -0.65
C ASN A 64 1.67 10.25 -1.67
N GLN A 65 1.33 10.06 -2.91
CA GLN A 65 2.02 10.56 -4.07
C GLN A 65 2.16 12.07 -4.16
N LEU A 66 1.43 12.81 -3.38
CA LEU A 66 1.30 14.25 -3.51
C LEU A 66 2.24 15.05 -2.62
N GLY A 67 3.23 14.41 -2.09
CA GLY A 67 4.13 15.08 -1.15
C GLY A 67 3.49 15.21 0.19
N VAL A 68 3.92 14.47 1.02
CA VAL A 68 3.51 14.09 2.30
C VAL A 68 3.51 15.22 3.26
N LEU A 69 2.40 15.38 3.93
CA LEU A 69 2.32 16.21 5.11
C LEU A 69 3.14 15.60 6.24
N PHE A 70 3.01 14.29 6.41
CA PHE A 70 3.71 13.51 7.41
C PHE A 70 4.50 12.42 6.71
N PHE A 71 5.76 12.35 7.03
CA PHE A 71 6.59 11.27 6.60
C PHE A 71 6.29 10.05 7.45
N ASP A 72 6.00 8.95 6.80
CA ASP A 72 5.96 7.64 7.42
C ASP A 72 7.24 6.89 7.06
N ASN A 73 7.89 6.31 8.04
CA ASN A 73 9.09 5.50 7.87
C ASN A 73 8.78 4.09 7.34
N TYR A 74 7.85 3.97 6.42
CA TYR A 74 7.42 2.71 5.84
C TYR A 74 6.74 1.76 6.83
N ASP A 75 5.85 2.30 7.63
CA ASP A 75 5.07 1.49 8.56
C ASP A 75 5.92 0.80 9.63
N THR A 76 6.65 1.55 10.43
CA THR A 76 7.23 1.01 11.65
C THR A 76 6.19 0.17 12.38
N ARG A 77 6.45 -1.10 12.57
CA ARG A 77 5.45 -2.07 13.02
C ARG A 77 5.78 -2.67 14.35
N PHE A 78 6.96 -2.38 14.87
CA PHE A 78 7.50 -3.01 16.06
C PHE A 78 7.93 -1.96 17.07
N THR A 79 7.71 -2.28 18.33
CA THR A 79 8.40 -1.60 19.40
C THR A 79 9.86 -1.99 19.40
N GLY A 80 10.76 -1.03 19.44
CA GLY A 80 12.18 -1.23 19.43
C GLY A 80 12.88 -0.49 18.29
N TYR A 81 13.90 -1.11 17.76
CA TYR A 81 14.73 -0.54 16.70
C TYR A 81 14.35 -1.10 15.33
N GLU A 82 14.30 -0.23 14.36
CA GLU A 82 14.11 -0.57 12.94
C GLU A 82 15.12 0.19 12.09
N SER A 83 15.71 -0.49 11.12
CA SER A 83 16.53 0.10 10.05
C SER A 83 15.91 -0.21 8.71
N LEU A 84 15.65 0.83 7.93
CA LEU A 84 15.20 0.73 6.55
C LEU A 84 16.20 1.41 5.64
N THR A 85 16.78 0.66 4.72
CA THR A 85 17.65 1.20 3.67
C THR A 85 17.00 0.98 2.32
N HIS A 86 16.89 2.04 1.54
CA HIS A 86 16.35 2.02 0.18
C HIS A 86 17.43 2.45 -0.79
N ILE A 87 17.80 1.59 -1.71
CA ILE A 87 18.87 1.80 -2.68
C ILE A 87 18.26 1.81 -4.08
N VAL A 88 18.54 2.86 -4.82
CA VAL A 88 18.14 3.00 -6.23
C VAL A 88 19.39 3.21 -7.07
N LEU A 89 19.62 2.29 -7.99
CA LEU A 89 20.60 2.43 -9.05
C LEU A 89 19.84 2.75 -10.33
N TYR A 90 19.94 4.00 -10.80
CA TYR A 90 19.21 4.47 -11.97
C TYR A 90 20.17 4.81 -13.11
N LYS A 91 19.80 4.39 -14.30
CA LYS A 91 20.49 4.74 -15.53
C LYS A 91 19.52 5.09 -16.64
N SER A 92 19.80 6.17 -17.38
CA SER A 92 19.08 6.49 -18.61
C SER A 92 20.02 6.80 -19.76
N ILE A 93 19.61 6.42 -20.97
CA ILE A 93 20.29 6.71 -22.22
C ILE A 93 19.29 7.36 -23.16
N GLN A 94 19.61 8.55 -23.66
CA GLN A 94 18.77 9.28 -24.59
C GLN A 94 19.44 9.34 -25.96
N ARG A 95 18.66 9.06 -26.99
CA ARG A 95 19.04 9.25 -28.39
C ARG A 95 17.93 9.99 -29.14
N GLN A 96 18.22 10.41 -30.36
CA GLN A 96 17.20 11.02 -31.20
C GLN A 96 15.98 10.09 -31.36
N GLY A 97 14.82 10.53 -30.90
CA GLY A 97 13.56 9.77 -30.95
C GLY A 97 13.45 8.60 -29.96
N TRP A 98 14.50 8.23 -29.24
CA TRP A 98 14.49 7.11 -28.30
C TRP A 98 15.03 7.48 -26.94
N GLU A 99 14.51 6.79 -25.93
CA GLU A 99 15.02 6.84 -24.59
C GLU A 99 14.87 5.45 -23.94
N ALA A 100 15.95 4.96 -23.37
CA ALA A 100 15.93 3.76 -22.54
C ALA A 100 16.31 4.15 -21.11
N GLU A 101 15.57 3.66 -20.13
CA GLU A 101 15.86 3.86 -18.72
C GLU A 101 15.67 2.57 -17.93
N GLY A 102 16.39 2.44 -16.84
CA GLY A 102 16.25 1.35 -15.91
C GLY A 102 16.57 1.77 -14.50
N ALA A 103 15.91 1.14 -13.56
CA ALA A 103 16.21 1.28 -12.15
C ALA A 103 16.27 -0.10 -11.49
N TYR A 104 17.31 -0.35 -10.73
CA TYR A 104 17.35 -1.42 -9.75
C TYR A 104 17.03 -0.85 -8.39
N VAL A 105 16.01 -1.38 -7.75
CA VAL A 105 15.43 -0.82 -6.53
C VAL A 105 15.41 -1.89 -5.46
N LEU A 106 16.22 -1.70 -4.44
CA LEU A 106 16.37 -2.63 -3.33
C LEU A 106 15.94 -1.96 -2.03
N ARG A 107 15.08 -2.61 -1.28
CA ARG A 107 14.73 -2.26 0.09
C ARG A 107 15.32 -3.30 1.04
N LEU A 108 16.16 -2.84 1.95
CA LEU A 108 16.70 -3.63 3.06
C LEU A 108 15.98 -3.21 4.33
N LEU A 109 15.45 -4.18 5.05
CA LEU A 109 14.65 -3.96 6.23
C LEU A 109 15.17 -4.84 7.37
N GLN A 110 15.40 -4.24 8.53
CA GLN A 110 15.81 -4.94 9.74
C GLN A 110 15.02 -4.42 10.93
N PHE A 111 14.42 -5.32 11.67
CA PHE A 111 13.74 -5.06 12.94
C PHE A 111 14.52 -5.65 14.09
N SER A 112 14.19 -5.25 15.32
CA SER A 112 14.86 -5.73 16.54
C SER A 112 14.91 -7.25 16.65
N ASP A 113 13.84 -7.92 16.23
CA ASP A 113 13.67 -9.37 16.43
C ASP A 113 13.65 -10.17 15.11
N VAL A 114 13.92 -9.52 13.99
CA VAL A 114 13.85 -10.15 12.65
C VAL A 114 15.17 -9.96 11.94
N ASN A 115 15.61 -11.02 11.28
CA ASN A 115 16.81 -10.97 10.45
C ASN A 115 16.65 -9.97 9.29
N LEU A 116 17.79 -9.46 8.81
CA LEU A 116 17.83 -8.59 7.65
C LEU A 116 17.08 -9.21 6.47
N SER A 117 16.10 -8.49 5.97
CA SER A 117 15.32 -8.86 4.81
C SER A 117 15.63 -7.94 3.64
N SER A 118 15.73 -8.49 2.44
CA SER A 118 15.93 -7.73 1.20
C SER A 118 14.78 -7.98 0.24
N ILE A 119 14.20 -6.90 -0.29
CA ILE A 119 13.03 -6.95 -1.14
C ILE A 119 13.29 -6.09 -2.37
N ASP A 120 12.96 -6.62 -3.55
CA ASP A 120 12.84 -5.80 -4.76
C ASP A 120 11.63 -4.88 -4.61
N ASP A 121 11.85 -3.57 -4.70
CA ASP A 121 10.81 -2.55 -4.51
C ASP A 121 10.36 -1.93 -5.84
N GLY A 122 10.28 -2.76 -6.88
CA GLY A 122 9.81 -2.42 -8.21
C GLY A 122 10.91 -1.98 -9.17
N SER A 123 11.97 -2.76 -9.27
CA SER A 123 12.97 -2.64 -10.34
C SER A 123 12.33 -2.72 -11.71
N TYR A 124 12.79 -1.91 -12.65
CA TYR A 124 12.21 -1.87 -13.98
C TYR A 124 13.22 -1.54 -15.09
N ILE A 125 12.82 -1.87 -16.31
CA ILE A 125 13.44 -1.40 -17.56
C ILE A 125 12.33 -0.78 -18.41
N LYS A 126 12.57 0.41 -18.97
CA LYS A 126 11.59 1.12 -19.80
C LYS A 126 12.25 1.64 -21.07
N ILE A 127 11.57 1.50 -22.19
CA ILE A 127 11.95 2.05 -23.48
C ILE A 127 10.83 2.98 -23.94
N ASN A 128 11.20 4.21 -24.27
CA ASN A 128 10.31 5.23 -24.85
C ASN A 128 10.69 5.47 -26.30
N TYR A 129 9.70 5.57 -27.16
CA TYR A 129 9.82 6.08 -28.51
C TYR A 129 8.98 7.33 -28.66
N PHE A 130 9.62 8.44 -29.04
CA PHE A 130 8.97 9.73 -29.31
C PHE A 130 8.71 9.84 -30.81
N PHE A 131 7.45 10.08 -31.20
CA PHE A 131 7.07 10.24 -32.60
C PHE A 131 7.65 11.52 -33.20
N ASP A 132 7.89 12.53 -32.36
CA ASP A 132 8.64 13.72 -32.72
C ASP A 132 10.06 13.64 -32.12
N PRO A 133 11.10 13.40 -32.98
CA PRO A 133 12.47 13.34 -32.48
C PRO A 133 12.98 14.62 -31.84
N THR A 134 12.38 15.77 -32.19
CA THR A 134 12.71 17.07 -31.59
C THR A 134 12.08 17.30 -30.24
N ARG A 135 11.12 16.41 -29.86
CA ARG A 135 10.35 16.46 -28.61
C ARG A 135 9.55 17.75 -28.40
N GLN A 136 9.25 18.48 -29.45
CA GLN A 136 8.33 19.62 -29.42
C GLN A 136 6.90 19.13 -29.13
N ARG A 137 6.55 17.95 -29.68
CA ARG A 137 5.37 17.17 -29.25
C ARG A 137 5.83 16.00 -28.42
N ARG A 138 5.25 15.84 -27.24
CA ARG A 138 5.63 14.79 -26.31
C ARG A 138 4.91 13.45 -26.53
N LEU A 139 4.20 13.32 -27.66
CA LEU A 139 3.56 12.06 -28.00
C LEU A 139 4.61 10.96 -28.06
N ASN A 140 4.44 9.95 -27.21
CA ASN A 140 5.37 8.84 -27.10
C ASN A 140 4.64 7.54 -26.82
N VAL A 141 5.26 6.45 -27.23
CA VAL A 141 4.89 5.09 -26.80
C VAL A 141 6.02 4.54 -25.92
N SER A 142 5.66 3.90 -24.81
CA SER A 142 6.63 3.30 -23.91
C SER A 142 6.28 1.86 -23.56
N LEU A 143 7.30 1.02 -23.49
CA LEU A 143 7.22 -0.33 -22.95
C LEU A 143 8.02 -0.40 -21.65
N THR A 144 7.36 -0.79 -20.56
CA THR A 144 8.00 -0.99 -19.26
C THR A 144 7.91 -2.45 -18.86
N ALA A 145 9.03 -3.03 -18.49
CA ALA A 145 9.11 -4.37 -17.92
C ALA A 145 9.51 -4.30 -16.45
N PHE A 146 8.78 -5.01 -15.61
CA PHE A 146 9.08 -5.26 -14.20
C PHE A 146 9.50 -6.72 -14.07
N PRO A 147 10.80 -7.03 -13.94
CA PRO A 147 11.26 -8.41 -14.03
C PRO A 147 10.97 -9.25 -12.78
N LEU A 148 10.89 -8.61 -11.61
CA LEU A 148 10.75 -9.30 -10.32
C LEU A 148 9.45 -8.93 -9.61
N ASN A 149 9.21 -7.64 -9.42
CA ASN A 149 8.06 -7.14 -8.66
C ASN A 149 7.34 -6.04 -9.42
N SER A 150 6.12 -6.34 -9.84
CA SER A 150 5.23 -5.38 -10.52
C SER A 150 4.21 -4.75 -9.57
N ASP A 151 4.48 -4.68 -8.27
CA ASP A 151 3.54 -4.09 -7.30
C ASP A 151 3.16 -2.65 -7.63
N ARG A 152 4.09 -1.89 -8.21
CA ARG A 152 3.84 -0.53 -8.73
C ARG A 152 2.82 -0.47 -9.86
N MET A 153 2.53 -1.59 -10.52
CA MET A 153 1.50 -1.71 -11.56
C MET A 153 0.22 -2.21 -10.90
N ARG A 154 -0.51 -1.32 -10.24
CA ARG A 154 -1.78 -1.56 -9.56
C ARG A 154 -2.85 -0.59 -10.04
N LEU A 155 -4.07 -0.79 -9.61
CA LEU A 155 -5.26 -0.03 -9.93
C LEU A 155 -5.68 0.83 -8.73
N GLY A 156 -6.47 1.88 -9.00
CA GLY A 156 -6.82 2.88 -8.02
C GLY A 156 -5.74 3.96 -7.91
N TYR A 157 -6.13 5.13 -7.42
CA TYR A 157 -5.30 6.33 -7.35
C TYR A 157 -5.02 6.74 -5.91
N SER A 158 -6.00 6.58 -5.05
CA SER A 158 -5.84 6.76 -3.62
C SER A 158 -5.19 5.54 -3.00
N TRP A 159 -4.25 5.75 -2.09
CA TRP A 159 -3.61 4.66 -1.37
C TRP A 159 -4.62 3.71 -0.70
N ARG A 160 -5.70 4.26 -0.11
CA ARG A 160 -6.69 3.47 0.62
C ARG A 160 -7.59 2.63 -0.28
N LEU A 161 -7.67 2.99 -1.56
CA LEU A 161 -8.51 2.36 -2.57
C LEU A 161 -7.72 1.56 -3.59
N SER A 162 -6.39 1.63 -3.57
CA SER A 162 -5.56 0.92 -4.55
C SER A 162 -5.69 -0.60 -4.39
N TRP A 163 -5.80 -1.30 -5.51
CA TRP A 163 -5.99 -2.75 -5.58
C TRP A 163 -5.22 -3.36 -6.76
N GLY A 164 -5.21 -4.69 -6.86
CA GLY A 164 -4.55 -5.36 -7.98
C GLY A 164 -3.02 -5.28 -7.95
N GLY A 165 -2.40 -4.88 -6.85
CA GLY A 165 -0.96 -5.01 -6.63
C GLY A 165 -0.50 -6.47 -6.57
N SER A 166 0.81 -6.71 -6.46
CA SER A 166 1.35 -8.07 -6.38
C SER A 166 0.70 -8.96 -5.30
N PRO A 167 0.31 -8.43 -4.11
CA PRO A 167 -0.36 -9.24 -3.09
C PRO A 167 -1.71 -9.84 -3.50
N ILE A 168 -2.31 -9.40 -4.60
CA ILE A 168 -3.59 -9.96 -5.06
C ILE A 168 -3.48 -11.45 -5.34
N PHE A 169 -2.34 -11.92 -5.84
CA PHE A 169 -2.13 -13.34 -6.10
C PHE A 169 -1.88 -14.14 -4.82
N PHE A 170 -1.23 -13.53 -3.81
CA PHE A 170 -0.87 -14.22 -2.58
C PHE A 170 -2.07 -14.52 -1.68
N LYS A 171 -3.12 -13.73 -1.76
CA LYS A 171 -4.37 -13.99 -1.04
C LYS A 171 -5.04 -15.30 -1.45
N ALA A 172 -4.76 -15.78 -2.66
CA ALA A 172 -5.29 -17.05 -3.14
C ALA A 172 -4.46 -18.26 -2.68
N ASN A 173 -3.29 -18.04 -2.06
CA ASN A 173 -2.43 -19.10 -1.57
C ASN A 173 -2.49 -19.16 -0.03
N PRO A 174 -3.26 -20.10 0.56
CA PRO A 174 -3.38 -20.25 2.00
C PRO A 174 -2.07 -20.68 2.67
N ASP A 175 -1.11 -21.18 1.91
CA ASP A 175 0.13 -21.74 2.42
C ASP A 175 1.22 -20.68 2.64
N ILE A 176 0.98 -19.44 2.20
CA ILE A 176 1.90 -18.34 2.49
C ILE A 176 1.63 -17.82 3.90
N PRO A 177 2.60 -17.93 4.82
CA PRO A 177 2.44 -17.38 6.16
C PRO A 177 2.26 -15.86 6.09
N THR A 178 1.09 -15.38 6.46
CA THR A 178 0.78 -13.95 6.48
C THR A 178 1.30 -13.25 7.74
N ASN A 179 1.74 -14.02 8.73
CA ASN A 179 2.30 -13.54 9.99
C ASN A 179 3.82 -13.25 9.92
N ILE A 180 4.48 -13.64 8.83
CA ILE A 180 5.90 -13.30 8.60
C ILE A 180 5.96 -11.91 7.99
N ASN A 181 6.78 -11.05 8.55
CA ASN A 181 6.94 -9.70 8.07
C ASN A 181 8.41 -9.36 7.72
N PRO A 182 8.73 -9.01 6.47
CA PRO A 182 7.83 -9.15 5.31
C PRO A 182 7.60 -10.62 4.97
N PRO A 183 6.40 -10.99 4.53
CA PRO A 183 6.16 -12.36 4.11
C PRO A 183 6.99 -12.69 2.87
N PRO A 184 7.45 -13.94 2.72
CA PRO A 184 8.09 -14.38 1.50
C PRO A 184 7.08 -14.24 0.35
N THR A 185 7.43 -13.48 -0.67
CA THR A 185 6.56 -13.26 -1.82
C THR A 185 7.19 -13.87 -3.07
N PRO A 186 6.45 -14.69 -3.83
CA PRO A 186 6.93 -15.15 -5.12
C PRO A 186 7.10 -13.96 -6.08
N PRO A 187 7.97 -14.10 -7.10
CA PRO A 187 8.08 -13.07 -8.13
C PRO A 187 6.75 -12.82 -8.83
N VAL A 188 6.47 -11.56 -9.11
CA VAL A 188 5.32 -11.12 -9.90
C VAL A 188 5.81 -10.22 -11.03
N PRO A 189 6.43 -10.78 -12.08
CA PRO A 189 6.84 -10.00 -13.23
C PRO A 189 5.63 -9.40 -13.95
N GLY A 190 5.87 -8.29 -14.65
CA GLY A 190 4.83 -7.60 -15.40
C GLY A 190 5.39 -6.77 -16.55
N LEU A 191 4.49 -6.48 -17.50
CA LEU A 191 4.75 -5.63 -18.66
C LEU A 191 3.67 -4.58 -18.76
N ARG A 192 4.03 -3.36 -19.16
CA ARG A 192 3.12 -2.24 -19.42
C ARG A 192 3.47 -1.56 -20.72
N LEU A 193 2.51 -1.47 -21.62
CA LEU A 193 2.56 -0.63 -22.81
C LEU A 193 1.74 0.64 -22.55
N GLN A 194 2.32 1.81 -22.79
CA GLN A 194 1.66 3.09 -22.57
C GLN A 194 1.86 3.99 -23.80
N LEU A 195 0.80 4.67 -24.18
CA LEU A 195 0.79 5.79 -25.11
C LEU A 195 0.47 7.05 -24.31
N ALA A 196 1.26 8.11 -24.45
CA ALA A 196 1.11 9.34 -23.68
C ALA A 196 1.42 10.57 -24.50
N ASP A 197 0.74 11.66 -24.16
CA ASP A 197 0.98 13.02 -24.65
C ASP A 197 0.93 14.01 -23.46
N ASP A 198 1.10 15.28 -23.70
CA ASP A 198 1.08 16.32 -22.67
C ASP A 198 -0.24 16.37 -21.88
N ARG A 199 -1.36 15.98 -22.49
CA ARG A 199 -2.71 16.14 -21.95
C ARG A 199 -3.45 14.84 -21.67
N TRP A 200 -2.91 13.71 -22.11
CA TRP A 200 -3.57 12.43 -21.92
C TRP A 200 -2.57 11.28 -21.95
N TYR A 201 -2.98 10.19 -21.37
CA TYR A 201 -2.29 8.91 -21.47
C TYR A 201 -3.29 7.77 -21.51
N ALA A 202 -2.87 6.65 -22.09
CA ALA A 202 -3.56 5.37 -21.99
C ALA A 202 -2.53 4.25 -21.86
N TYR A 203 -2.85 3.23 -21.10
CA TYR A 203 -1.97 2.08 -20.94
C TYR A 203 -2.73 0.77 -20.83
N VAL A 204 -2.05 -0.30 -21.21
CA VAL A 204 -2.43 -1.67 -20.92
C VAL A 204 -1.25 -2.39 -20.30
N GLY A 205 -1.51 -3.37 -19.44
CA GLY A 205 -0.48 -4.15 -18.80
C GLY A 205 -0.93 -5.54 -18.46
N ALA A 206 0.05 -6.39 -18.27
CA ALA A 206 -0.13 -7.77 -17.83
C ALA A 206 0.89 -8.10 -16.73
N LYS A 207 0.49 -8.92 -15.79
CA LYS A 207 1.36 -9.48 -14.75
C LYS A 207 1.02 -10.94 -14.52
N THR A 208 1.98 -11.68 -14.01
CA THR A 208 1.81 -13.10 -13.72
C THR A 208 2.57 -13.49 -12.48
N SER A 209 2.20 -14.62 -11.90
CA SER A 209 2.97 -15.29 -10.85
C SER A 209 2.78 -16.79 -10.97
N VAL A 210 3.63 -17.52 -10.27
CA VAL A 210 3.53 -18.98 -10.19
C VAL A 210 3.42 -19.35 -8.71
N LEU A 211 2.31 -19.96 -8.35
CA LEU A 211 2.00 -20.38 -6.99
C LEU A 211 2.15 -21.91 -6.88
N ARG A 212 2.63 -22.35 -5.74
CA ARG A 212 2.64 -23.78 -5.39
C ARG A 212 1.61 -23.99 -4.29
N TYR A 213 0.67 -24.88 -4.51
CA TYR A 213 -0.28 -25.29 -3.49
C TYR A 213 0.25 -26.53 -2.74
N GLU A 214 0.18 -26.53 -1.40
CA GLU A 214 0.64 -27.67 -0.60
C GLU A 214 -0.14 -28.94 -0.85
N GLN A 215 -1.42 -28.81 -1.20
CA GLN A 215 -2.30 -29.96 -1.35
C GLN A 215 -2.00 -30.84 -2.55
N ASP A 216 -1.59 -30.26 -3.66
CA ASP A 216 -1.27 -31.02 -4.87
C ASP A 216 0.21 -30.93 -5.26
N GLN A 217 0.99 -30.07 -4.59
CA GLN A 217 2.39 -29.78 -4.90
C GLN A 217 2.61 -29.29 -6.35
N GLU A 218 1.55 -28.98 -7.07
CA GLU A 218 1.61 -28.50 -8.45
C GLU A 218 1.89 -26.99 -8.51
N LEU A 219 2.48 -26.58 -9.61
CA LEU A 219 2.72 -25.16 -9.91
C LEU A 219 1.56 -24.61 -10.74
N HIS A 220 0.88 -23.62 -10.19
CA HIS A 220 -0.24 -22.95 -10.84
C HIS A 220 0.18 -21.57 -11.31
N SER A 221 0.02 -21.29 -12.61
CA SER A 221 0.23 -19.97 -13.17
C SER A 221 -1.02 -19.14 -12.98
N VAL A 222 -0.85 -17.95 -12.40
CA VAL A 222 -1.90 -16.94 -12.21
C VAL A 222 -1.52 -15.69 -12.99
N TYR A 223 -2.50 -14.94 -13.46
CA TYR A 223 -2.24 -13.75 -14.28
C TYR A 223 -3.24 -12.62 -14.02
N GLY A 224 -2.82 -11.41 -14.35
CA GLY A 224 -3.65 -10.22 -14.30
C GLY A 224 -3.48 -9.38 -15.54
N LEU A 225 -4.58 -8.83 -16.01
CA LEU A 225 -4.64 -7.85 -17.09
C LEU A 225 -5.18 -6.55 -16.52
N LEU A 226 -4.58 -5.44 -16.86
CA LEU A 226 -4.98 -4.13 -16.37
C LEU A 226 -4.78 -3.06 -17.43
N GLY A 227 -5.55 -1.99 -17.32
CA GLY A 227 -5.45 -0.87 -18.23
C GLY A 227 -6.10 0.37 -17.65
N GLY A 228 -5.74 1.51 -18.22
CA GLY A 228 -6.30 2.78 -17.79
C GLY A 228 -5.97 3.91 -18.74
N ALA A 229 -6.63 5.03 -18.50
CA ALA A 229 -6.45 6.26 -19.26
C ALA A 229 -6.68 7.47 -18.34
N GLY A 230 -6.01 8.57 -18.68
CA GLY A 230 -6.22 9.86 -18.04
C GLY A 230 -6.21 10.98 -19.08
N ILE A 231 -6.96 12.04 -18.80
CA ILE A 231 -7.03 13.21 -19.66
C ILE A 231 -7.11 14.47 -18.81
N ASP A 232 -6.43 15.52 -19.26
CA ASP A 232 -6.47 16.88 -18.71
C ASP A 232 -7.30 17.80 -19.66
N PRO A 233 -8.64 17.78 -19.58
CA PRO A 233 -9.48 18.60 -20.45
C PRO A 233 -9.23 20.09 -20.26
N TRP A 234 -8.88 20.49 -19.04
CA TRP A 234 -8.45 21.84 -18.68
C TRP A 234 -7.10 21.78 -17.98
N PRO A 235 -6.00 21.86 -18.74
CA PRO A 235 -4.66 21.68 -18.21
C PRO A 235 -4.35 22.62 -17.05
N GLY A 236 -3.79 22.04 -15.99
CA GLY A 236 -3.47 22.79 -14.75
C GLY A 236 -4.62 22.95 -13.76
N HIS A 237 -5.86 22.54 -14.11
CA HIS A 237 -7.02 22.75 -13.24
C HIS A 237 -7.93 21.52 -13.10
N PHE A 238 -8.00 20.66 -14.12
CA PHE A 238 -8.94 19.57 -14.13
C PHE A 238 -8.38 18.33 -14.80
N ARG A 239 -8.48 17.17 -14.12
CA ARG A 239 -8.07 15.86 -14.63
C ARG A 239 -9.14 14.83 -14.37
N LEU A 240 -9.33 13.94 -15.35
CA LEU A 240 -10.13 12.73 -15.26
C LEU A 240 -9.24 11.52 -15.50
N GLU A 241 -9.42 10.47 -14.70
CA GLU A 241 -8.66 9.24 -14.84
C GLU A 241 -9.58 8.04 -14.59
N VAL A 242 -9.35 6.97 -15.35
CA VAL A 242 -10.04 5.68 -15.21
C VAL A 242 -9.05 4.56 -15.36
N ASN A 243 -9.19 3.54 -14.54
CA ASN A 243 -8.49 2.28 -14.74
C ASN A 243 -9.35 1.09 -14.36
N GLY A 244 -8.97 -0.09 -14.83
CA GLY A 244 -9.67 -1.32 -14.53
C GLY A 244 -8.81 -2.53 -14.85
N GLY A 245 -9.22 -3.69 -14.33
CA GLY A 245 -8.46 -4.91 -14.54
C GLY A 245 -9.23 -6.17 -14.22
N PHE A 246 -8.61 -7.27 -14.61
CA PHE A 246 -9.04 -8.63 -14.35
C PHE A 246 -7.85 -9.44 -13.84
N PHE A 247 -8.06 -10.23 -12.79
CA PHE A 247 -7.05 -11.07 -12.19
C PHE A 247 -7.58 -12.49 -11.99
N ASP A 248 -6.96 -13.45 -12.65
CA ASP A 248 -7.12 -14.86 -12.34
C ASP A 248 -6.17 -15.18 -11.17
N ARG A 249 -6.76 -15.55 -10.02
CA ARG A 249 -6.04 -15.81 -8.78
C ARG A 249 -5.86 -17.29 -8.50
N GLY A 250 -6.20 -18.15 -9.48
CA GLY A 250 -6.14 -19.60 -9.35
C GLY A 250 -7.42 -20.19 -8.80
N THR A 251 -7.32 -21.33 -8.15
CA THR A 251 -8.46 -22.08 -7.64
C THR A 251 -8.33 -22.35 -6.16
N ILE A 252 -9.46 -22.38 -5.45
CA ILE A 252 -9.49 -22.83 -4.06
C ILE A 252 -9.55 -24.36 -4.07
N PRO A 253 -8.56 -25.06 -3.50
CA PRO A 253 -8.64 -26.50 -3.34
C PRO A 253 -9.72 -26.86 -2.31
N ARG A 254 -10.69 -27.63 -2.73
CA ARG A 254 -11.71 -28.20 -1.82
C ARG A 254 -11.34 -29.63 -1.44
N ILE A 255 -11.69 -30.00 -0.22
CA ILE A 255 -11.57 -31.37 0.30
C ILE A 255 -12.41 -32.37 -0.53
N LEU A 256 -13.40 -31.92 -1.28
CA LEU A 256 -14.40 -32.73 -1.98
C LEU A 256 -14.44 -32.49 -3.50
N SER A 257 -13.31 -32.49 -4.18
CA SER A 257 -13.22 -32.71 -5.64
C SER A 257 -13.49 -31.58 -6.62
N GLN A 258 -14.03 -30.43 -6.28
CA GLN A 258 -14.22 -29.34 -7.24
C GLN A 258 -13.32 -28.14 -6.92
N LYS A 259 -12.55 -27.71 -7.91
CA LYS A 259 -11.72 -26.50 -7.85
C LYS A 259 -12.59 -25.29 -8.24
N ILE A 260 -12.82 -24.37 -7.33
CA ILE A 260 -13.54 -23.12 -7.63
C ILE A 260 -12.51 -22.07 -8.10
N PRO A 261 -12.67 -21.50 -9.31
CA PRO A 261 -11.81 -20.44 -9.76
C PRO A 261 -12.07 -19.15 -8.97
N VAL A 262 -11.02 -18.50 -8.52
CA VAL A 262 -11.06 -17.18 -7.88
C VAL A 262 -10.62 -16.13 -8.90
N GLN A 263 -11.56 -15.32 -9.33
CA GLN A 263 -11.34 -14.27 -10.31
C GLN A 263 -11.78 -12.94 -9.74
N THR A 264 -10.92 -11.93 -9.82
CA THR A 264 -11.21 -10.57 -9.38
C THR A 264 -11.19 -9.62 -10.57
N PHE A 265 -12.18 -8.76 -10.68
CA PHE A 265 -12.28 -7.72 -11.71
C PHE A 265 -12.83 -6.44 -11.10
N GLY A 266 -12.56 -5.32 -11.74
CA GLY A 266 -13.07 -4.04 -11.24
C GLY A 266 -12.57 -2.85 -12.02
N ALA A 267 -13.00 -1.68 -11.55
CA ALA A 267 -12.61 -0.39 -12.11
C ALA A 267 -12.55 0.69 -11.04
N SER A 268 -11.66 1.68 -11.26
CA SER A 268 -11.56 2.88 -10.45
C SER A 268 -11.68 4.11 -11.36
N PHE A 269 -12.37 5.12 -10.87
CA PHE A 269 -12.56 6.41 -11.53
C PHE A 269 -12.15 7.53 -10.60
N GLN A 270 -11.36 8.49 -11.09
CA GLN A 270 -10.88 9.64 -10.32
C GLN A 270 -11.20 10.95 -11.04
N VAL A 271 -11.63 11.92 -10.26
CA VAL A 271 -11.79 13.33 -10.66
C VAL A 271 -10.88 14.19 -9.79
N SER A 272 -10.11 15.06 -10.42
CA SER A 272 -9.24 16.00 -9.71
C SER A 272 -9.47 17.42 -10.20
N LEU A 273 -9.71 18.33 -9.25
CA LEU A 273 -9.76 19.77 -9.44
C LEU A 273 -8.59 20.39 -8.68
N PHE A 274 -7.81 21.24 -9.30
CA PHE A 274 -6.59 21.75 -8.66
C PHE A 274 -6.12 23.07 -9.23
N ASP A 275 -5.34 23.78 -8.43
CA ASP A 275 -4.58 24.95 -8.85
C ASP A 275 -3.26 24.97 -8.06
N GLY A 276 -2.13 24.96 -8.79
CA GLY A 276 -0.79 24.96 -8.21
C GLY A 276 -0.36 23.63 -7.53
N LEU A 277 -1.29 22.72 -7.21
CA LEU A 277 -0.99 21.38 -6.69
C LEU A 277 -1.55 20.31 -7.62
N PRO A 278 -0.83 19.93 -8.68
CA PRO A 278 -1.34 18.93 -9.61
C PRO A 278 -1.50 17.57 -8.92
N PRO A 279 -2.55 16.79 -9.25
CA PRO A 279 -2.65 15.41 -8.85
C PRO A 279 -1.47 14.63 -9.43
N SER A 280 -0.99 13.63 -8.70
CA SER A 280 -0.13 12.63 -9.32
C SER A 280 -0.96 11.78 -10.29
N MET A 281 -0.34 11.25 -11.31
CA MET A 281 -0.90 10.11 -12.04
C MET A 281 -1.06 8.95 -11.05
N SER A 282 -1.80 7.90 -11.45
CA SER A 282 -1.95 6.69 -10.63
C SER A 282 -0.67 6.39 -9.85
N ALA A 283 -0.82 6.07 -8.58
CA ALA A 283 0.25 5.82 -7.62
C ALA A 283 1.42 5.07 -8.19
N ASP A 284 1.11 4.16 -9.03
CA ASP A 284 2.00 3.08 -9.33
C ASP A 284 2.49 3.11 -10.77
N THR A 285 2.00 4.05 -11.56
CA THR A 285 2.58 4.34 -12.87
C THR A 285 3.78 5.27 -12.79
N ALA A 286 4.01 5.92 -11.64
CA ALA A 286 5.18 6.74 -11.42
C ALA A 286 6.42 5.86 -11.28
N LEU A 287 7.31 5.95 -12.23
CA LEU A 287 8.63 5.36 -12.19
C LEU A 287 9.63 6.35 -11.59
N TYR A 288 10.79 5.88 -11.14
CA TYR A 288 11.76 6.73 -10.42
C TYR A 288 12.12 8.01 -11.14
N ARG A 289 12.14 8.03 -12.45
CA ARG A 289 12.42 9.25 -13.21
C ARG A 289 11.28 10.26 -13.17
N SER A 290 10.05 9.82 -13.40
CA SER A 290 8.86 10.66 -13.32
C SER A 290 8.51 10.99 -11.87
N ASP A 291 8.85 10.11 -10.96
CA ASP A 291 8.59 10.21 -9.52
C ASP A 291 9.81 10.67 -8.72
N TRP A 292 10.92 10.97 -9.37
CA TRP A 292 12.14 11.44 -8.73
C TRP A 292 11.88 12.54 -7.69
N ASN A 293 11.11 13.55 -8.06
CA ASN A 293 10.74 14.61 -7.14
C ASN A 293 9.81 14.13 -6.00
N SER A 294 8.95 13.16 -6.25
CA SER A 294 8.07 12.58 -5.24
C SER A 294 8.85 11.66 -4.32
N ALA A 295 9.62 10.76 -4.86
CA ALA A 295 10.46 9.87 -4.08
C ALA A 295 11.50 10.63 -3.25
N ALA A 296 12.11 11.69 -3.82
CA ALA A 296 12.96 12.60 -3.08
C ALA A 296 12.23 13.30 -1.92
N ARG A 297 10.94 13.54 -2.03
CA ARG A 297 10.15 14.22 -0.99
C ARG A 297 9.95 13.40 0.27
N TYR A 298 10.02 12.10 0.20
CA TYR A 298 9.98 11.26 1.41
C TYR A 298 11.19 11.48 2.31
N PHE A 299 12.32 11.84 1.71
CA PHE A 299 13.60 11.95 2.39
C PHE A 299 14.16 13.37 2.39
N THR A 300 13.46 14.32 1.77
CA THR A 300 13.88 15.70 1.70
C THR A 300 12.88 16.64 2.35
N LYS A 301 13.35 17.84 2.64
CA LYS A 301 12.55 18.92 3.21
C LYS A 301 11.27 19.14 2.40
N PRO A 302 10.12 19.21 3.06
CA PRO A 302 8.86 19.56 2.41
C PRO A 302 8.96 20.89 1.66
N LEU A 303 8.44 20.92 0.45
CA LEU A 303 8.45 22.12 -0.37
C LEU A 303 7.21 22.96 -0.03
N TYR A 304 7.44 24.20 0.44
CA TYR A 304 6.40 25.20 0.64
C TYR A 304 6.50 26.26 -0.46
N ARG A 305 5.36 26.59 -1.05
CA ARG A 305 5.29 27.57 -2.15
C ARG A 305 4.57 28.84 -1.67
N PRO A 306 5.01 30.03 -2.11
CA PRO A 306 4.27 31.25 -1.85
C PRO A 306 2.89 31.21 -2.54
N GLY A 307 1.90 31.88 -1.93
CA GLY A 307 0.55 31.93 -2.46
C GLY A 307 -0.31 30.73 -2.06
N LEU A 308 -1.56 30.74 -2.54
CA LEU A 308 -2.52 29.66 -2.35
C LEU A 308 -2.35 28.63 -3.47
N SER A 309 -2.27 27.38 -3.08
CA SER A 309 -2.32 26.24 -4.00
C SER A 309 -3.26 25.19 -3.39
N TRP A 310 -4.03 24.51 -4.23
CA TRP A 310 -5.00 23.54 -3.73
C TRP A 310 -5.23 22.38 -4.70
N LEU A 311 -5.72 21.28 -4.16
CA LEU A 311 -6.16 20.09 -4.87
C LEU A 311 -7.37 19.51 -4.13
N LEU A 312 -8.43 19.26 -4.88
CA LEU A 312 -9.55 18.41 -4.47
C LEU A 312 -9.59 17.20 -5.39
N MET A 313 -9.52 16.03 -4.81
CA MET A 313 -9.50 14.75 -5.52
C MET A 313 -10.61 13.86 -4.97
N SER A 314 -11.37 13.23 -5.84
CA SER A 314 -12.37 12.23 -5.48
C SER A 314 -12.18 10.99 -6.32
N GLU A 315 -12.21 9.84 -5.68
CA GLU A 315 -12.08 8.53 -6.30
C GLU A 315 -13.24 7.63 -5.91
N PHE A 316 -13.68 6.83 -6.87
CA PHE A 316 -14.63 5.75 -6.67
C PHE A 316 -14.09 4.47 -7.29
N THR A 317 -14.16 3.37 -6.54
CA THR A 317 -13.70 2.04 -6.96
C THR A 317 -14.79 1.02 -6.74
N VAL A 318 -14.99 0.17 -7.75
CA VAL A 318 -15.83 -1.02 -7.69
C VAL A 318 -15.02 -2.23 -8.11
N GLU A 319 -15.13 -3.30 -7.34
CA GLU A 319 -14.52 -4.59 -7.69
C GLU A 319 -15.46 -5.75 -7.37
N GLY A 320 -15.33 -6.83 -8.12
CA GLY A 320 -16.04 -8.08 -7.91
C GLY A 320 -15.09 -9.25 -7.86
N THR A 321 -15.34 -10.19 -6.97
CA THR A 321 -14.57 -11.44 -6.90
C THR A 321 -15.50 -12.62 -6.88
N THR A 322 -15.21 -13.62 -7.70
CA THR A 322 -15.88 -14.91 -7.67
C THR A 322 -15.40 -15.69 -6.46
N LEU A 323 -16.29 -15.99 -5.55
CA LEU A 323 -16.01 -16.74 -4.31
C LEU A 323 -16.95 -17.92 -4.17
N GLU A 324 -16.63 -18.81 -3.25
CA GLU A 324 -17.53 -19.89 -2.86
C GLU A 324 -18.82 -19.33 -2.25
N ASP A 325 -19.96 -19.85 -2.70
CA ASP A 325 -21.26 -19.52 -2.13
C ASP A 325 -21.45 -20.28 -0.81
N PRO A 326 -21.61 -19.61 0.34
CA PRO A 326 -21.84 -20.29 1.62
C PRO A 326 -23.22 -20.91 1.72
N ASP A 327 -24.18 -20.43 0.92
CA ASP A 327 -25.58 -20.84 1.01
C ASP A 327 -25.90 -22.03 0.09
N VAL A 328 -25.08 -22.24 -0.95
CA VAL A 328 -25.27 -23.29 -1.96
C VAL A 328 -23.99 -24.11 -2.14
N ALA A 329 -24.04 -25.37 -1.73
CA ALA A 329 -22.88 -26.25 -1.85
C ALA A 329 -22.39 -26.38 -3.31
N GLU A 330 -21.08 -26.39 -3.48
CA GLU A 330 -20.40 -26.57 -4.78
C GLU A 330 -20.73 -25.49 -5.83
N SER A 331 -21.18 -24.32 -5.39
CA SER A 331 -21.46 -23.18 -6.26
C SER A 331 -20.54 -21.99 -5.93
N SER A 332 -20.50 -21.03 -6.83
CA SER A 332 -19.81 -19.77 -6.63
C SER A 332 -20.73 -18.60 -6.95
N ARG A 333 -20.48 -17.49 -6.29
CA ARG A 333 -21.14 -16.22 -6.57
C ARG A 333 -20.13 -15.08 -6.63
N ILE A 334 -20.55 -13.98 -7.27
CA ILE A 334 -19.73 -12.77 -7.34
C ILE A 334 -20.03 -11.92 -6.12
N GLN A 335 -18.99 -11.67 -5.33
CA GLN A 335 -19.04 -10.71 -4.25
C GLN A 335 -18.56 -9.35 -4.75
N MET A 336 -19.38 -8.31 -4.55
CA MET A 336 -19.07 -6.93 -4.96
C MET A 336 -18.54 -6.11 -3.80
N GLY A 337 -17.41 -5.45 -4.03
CA GLY A 337 -16.80 -4.47 -3.13
C GLY A 337 -16.88 -3.06 -3.68
N LEU A 338 -17.16 -2.09 -2.82
CA LEU A 338 -17.25 -0.67 -3.17
C LEU A 338 -16.35 0.13 -2.25
N ALA A 339 -15.66 1.14 -2.82
CA ALA A 339 -14.88 2.09 -2.06
C ALA A 339 -14.94 3.49 -2.68
N GLY A 340 -14.80 4.52 -1.86
CA GLY A 340 -14.73 5.91 -2.28
C GLY A 340 -13.81 6.72 -1.38
N ASP A 341 -13.15 7.72 -1.94
CA ASP A 341 -12.23 8.62 -1.25
C ASP A 341 -12.42 10.06 -1.70
N ILE A 342 -12.34 10.98 -0.76
CA ILE A 342 -12.27 12.42 -1.01
C ILE A 342 -11.05 12.95 -0.29
N ASN A 343 -10.20 13.65 -1.03
CA ASN A 343 -8.93 14.15 -0.57
C ASN A 343 -8.82 15.64 -0.89
N LEU A 344 -8.63 16.48 0.12
CA LEU A 344 -8.41 17.91 -0.02
C LEU A 344 -7.01 18.26 0.47
N ARG A 345 -6.26 18.99 -0.33
CA ARG A 345 -4.97 19.56 -0.01
C ARG A 345 -5.03 21.06 -0.21
N LEU A 346 -4.65 21.81 0.79
CA LEU A 346 -4.49 23.25 0.72
C LEU A 346 -3.08 23.61 1.17
N GLN A 347 -2.47 24.54 0.48
CA GLN A 347 -1.18 25.11 0.85
C GLN A 347 -1.23 26.61 0.71
N TYR A 348 -0.85 27.31 1.75
CA TYR A 348 -0.71 28.76 1.75
C TYR A 348 0.56 29.16 2.50
N GLY A 349 1.52 29.72 1.76
CA GLY A 349 2.84 30.04 2.33
C GLY A 349 3.46 28.83 3.03
N ASN A 350 3.75 28.98 4.31
CA ASN A 350 4.39 27.94 5.12
C ASN A 350 3.40 26.98 5.81
N MET A 351 2.12 27.08 5.52
CA MET A 351 1.08 26.22 6.09
C MET A 351 0.54 25.27 5.03
N ARG A 352 0.33 24.02 5.44
CA ARG A 352 -0.40 23.04 4.64
C ARG A 352 -1.51 22.42 5.47
N LEU A 353 -2.65 22.19 4.80
CA LEU A 353 -3.79 21.50 5.37
C LEU A 353 -4.15 20.31 4.47
N ARG A 354 -4.49 19.21 5.10
CA ARG A 354 -4.93 17.98 4.45
C ARG A 354 -6.21 17.48 5.11
N MET A 355 -7.15 17.04 4.29
CA MET A 355 -8.33 16.34 4.73
C MET A 355 -8.50 15.09 3.85
N ASP A 356 -8.76 13.97 4.47
CA ASP A 356 -9.05 12.69 3.81
C ASP A 356 -10.35 12.14 4.40
N ALA A 357 -11.26 11.65 3.55
CA ALA A 357 -12.47 10.95 3.94
C ALA A 357 -12.66 9.74 3.04
N THR A 358 -12.78 8.54 3.65
CA THR A 358 -12.82 7.28 2.91
C THR A 358 -14.00 6.42 3.37
N TYR A 359 -14.70 5.86 2.41
CA TYR A 359 -15.70 4.80 2.56
C TYR A 359 -15.16 3.52 1.95
N ARG A 360 -15.27 2.38 2.66
CA ARG A 360 -14.94 1.06 2.12
C ARG A 360 -15.96 0.04 2.61
N SER A 361 -16.62 -0.64 1.68
CA SER A 361 -17.49 -1.75 2.07
C SER A 361 -16.67 -2.87 2.72
N MET A 362 -17.30 -3.69 3.54
CA MET A 362 -16.66 -4.86 4.16
C MET A 362 -16.03 -5.77 3.11
N GLN A 363 -16.75 -5.99 2.02
CA GLN A 363 -16.32 -6.82 0.90
C GLN A 363 -15.05 -6.27 0.24
N PHE A 364 -14.99 -4.97 -0.03
CA PHE A 364 -13.79 -4.33 -0.59
C PHE A 364 -12.58 -4.54 0.32
N LEU A 365 -12.75 -4.39 1.63
CA LEU A 365 -11.67 -4.63 2.59
C LEU A 365 -11.19 -6.07 2.55
N LEU A 366 -12.09 -7.03 2.58
CA LEU A 366 -11.73 -8.45 2.57
C LEU A 366 -11.01 -8.87 1.30
N LEU A 367 -11.39 -8.29 0.15
CA LEU A 367 -10.75 -8.59 -1.13
C LEU A 367 -9.33 -8.02 -1.21
N ASN A 368 -9.05 -6.91 -0.53
CA ASN A 368 -7.79 -6.17 -0.65
C ASN A 368 -6.83 -6.32 0.53
N GLN A 369 -7.28 -6.88 1.65
CA GLN A 369 -6.43 -7.05 2.83
C GLN A 369 -5.56 -8.30 2.72
N PRO A 370 -4.21 -8.21 2.76
CA PRO A 370 -3.33 -9.37 2.60
C PRO A 370 -3.49 -10.44 3.68
N SER A 371 -3.83 -10.03 4.90
CA SER A 371 -3.99 -10.92 6.05
C SER A 371 -5.33 -11.66 6.10
N LEU A 372 -6.28 -11.25 5.27
CA LEU A 372 -7.57 -11.90 5.17
C LEU A 372 -7.61 -12.75 3.91
N VAL A 373 -7.99 -13.99 4.07
CA VAL A 373 -8.14 -14.94 2.98
C VAL A 373 -9.61 -15.33 2.88
N PRO A 374 -10.48 -14.48 2.31
CA PRO A 374 -11.88 -14.81 2.15
C PRO A 374 -12.02 -15.61 0.86
N PHE A 375 -11.97 -16.91 0.97
CA PHE A 375 -12.32 -17.79 -0.15
C PHE A 375 -13.79 -18.13 -0.18
N GLN A 376 -14.48 -17.75 0.87
CA GLN A 376 -15.92 -17.95 1.03
C GLN A 376 -16.59 -16.58 1.21
N ASP A 377 -17.69 -16.37 0.52
CA ASP A 377 -18.51 -15.18 0.70
C ASP A 377 -19.23 -15.22 2.07
N PHE A 378 -19.80 -14.12 2.48
CA PHE A 378 -20.61 -14.09 3.69
C PHE A 378 -22.00 -14.67 3.45
N PRO A 379 -22.60 -15.36 4.45
CA PRO A 379 -24.01 -15.71 4.41
C PRO A 379 -24.87 -14.46 4.15
N THR A 380 -25.92 -14.63 3.33
CA THR A 380 -26.78 -13.51 2.91
C THR A 380 -27.63 -12.95 4.04
N ASP A 381 -27.88 -13.72 5.07
CA ASP A 381 -28.63 -13.36 6.27
C ASP A 381 -27.79 -12.63 7.33
N GLY A 382 -26.48 -12.52 7.13
CA GLY A 382 -25.60 -11.72 7.99
C GLY A 382 -25.65 -10.22 7.68
N THR A 383 -25.27 -9.40 8.66
CA THR A 383 -25.24 -7.93 8.52
C THR A 383 -23.80 -7.41 8.47
N ALA A 384 -23.45 -6.80 7.35
CA ALA A 384 -22.15 -6.15 7.16
C ALA A 384 -22.27 -4.62 7.29
N SER A 385 -21.34 -4.00 8.01
CA SER A 385 -21.20 -2.54 8.10
C SER A 385 -19.91 -2.08 7.44
N PRO A 386 -19.92 -0.96 6.71
CA PRO A 386 -18.73 -0.44 6.03
C PRO A 386 -17.72 0.19 7.01
N ASN A 387 -16.49 0.31 6.55
CA ASN A 387 -15.51 1.18 7.16
C ASN A 387 -15.73 2.63 6.72
N LEU A 388 -15.75 3.54 7.67
CA LEU A 388 -15.78 4.99 7.45
C LEU A 388 -14.58 5.61 8.16
N PHE A 389 -13.74 6.29 7.41
CA PHE A 389 -12.55 6.94 7.93
C PHE A 389 -12.56 8.42 7.55
N ALA A 390 -12.16 9.30 8.46
CA ALA A 390 -11.89 10.69 8.18
C ALA A 390 -10.69 11.18 8.99
N ALA A 391 -9.83 11.98 8.36
CA ALA A 391 -8.69 12.61 9.02
C ALA A 391 -8.48 14.04 8.55
N LEU A 392 -8.00 14.87 9.45
CA LEU A 392 -7.61 16.27 9.21
C LEU A 392 -6.18 16.46 9.72
N GLY A 393 -5.30 16.96 8.86
CA GLY A 393 -3.91 17.26 9.19
C GLY A 393 -3.57 18.71 8.85
N VAL A 394 -2.77 19.33 9.68
CA VAL A 394 -2.19 20.65 9.43
C VAL A 394 -0.72 20.62 9.80
N ASP A 395 0.12 21.25 9.00
CA ASP A 395 1.52 21.52 9.36
C ASP A 395 1.93 22.96 9.04
N TYR A 396 2.96 23.40 9.73
CA TYR A 396 3.57 24.70 9.57
C TYR A 396 5.09 24.59 9.57
N PHE A 397 5.70 25.24 8.59
CA PHE A 397 7.16 25.29 8.45
C PHE A 397 7.73 26.58 9.02
N PHE A 398 8.56 26.46 10.04
CA PHE A 398 9.31 27.54 10.64
C PHE A 398 10.63 27.74 9.90
N GLU A 399 10.68 28.65 8.92
CA GLU A 399 11.83 28.85 8.02
C GLU A 399 13.13 29.10 8.77
N ARG A 400 13.10 29.96 9.80
CA ARG A 400 14.32 30.30 10.57
C ARG A 400 14.93 29.11 11.30
N ALA A 401 14.09 28.18 11.73
CA ALA A 401 14.52 27.00 12.45
C ALA A 401 14.74 25.79 11.53
N GLY A 402 14.30 25.84 10.28
CA GLY A 402 14.28 24.68 9.40
C GLY A 402 13.38 23.54 9.90
N THR A 403 12.39 23.85 10.73
CA THR A 403 11.56 22.88 11.44
C THR A 403 10.14 22.88 10.92
N THR A 404 9.58 21.71 10.65
CA THR A 404 8.15 21.54 10.37
C THR A 404 7.49 20.93 11.60
N VAL A 405 6.38 21.51 12.05
CA VAL A 405 5.53 20.94 13.10
C VAL A 405 4.17 20.67 12.53
N GLY A 406 3.62 19.50 12.81
CA GLY A 406 2.33 19.07 12.29
C GLY A 406 1.47 18.37 13.33
N LEU A 407 0.15 18.50 13.15
CA LEU A 407 -0.89 17.82 13.93
C LEU A 407 -1.85 17.13 12.96
N THR A 408 -2.15 15.87 13.21
CA THR A 408 -3.20 15.14 12.50
C THR A 408 -4.16 14.54 13.52
N VAL A 409 -5.47 14.64 13.24
CA VAL A 409 -6.51 13.99 14.03
C VAL A 409 -7.43 13.23 13.10
N GLY A 410 -8.06 12.17 13.60
CA GLY A 410 -8.97 11.39 12.78
C GLY A 410 -9.89 10.48 13.58
N ILE A 411 -10.88 9.98 12.86
CA ILE A 411 -11.87 9.05 13.33
C ILE A 411 -11.99 7.89 12.34
N ASP A 412 -12.18 6.70 12.85
CA ASP A 412 -12.50 5.50 12.08
C ASP A 412 -13.64 4.71 12.72
N ARG A 413 -14.65 4.47 11.95
CA ARG A 413 -15.62 3.43 12.24
C ARG A 413 -15.20 2.18 11.49
N PRO A 414 -14.68 1.15 12.17
CA PRO A 414 -14.19 -0.04 11.48
C PRO A 414 -15.33 -0.80 10.81
N ALA A 415 -15.02 -1.50 9.73
CA ALA A 415 -15.95 -2.42 9.13
C ALA A 415 -16.24 -3.58 10.07
N SER A 416 -17.46 -4.03 10.08
CA SER A 416 -17.87 -5.14 10.94
C SER A 416 -18.88 -6.06 10.24
N TYR A 417 -18.90 -7.32 10.68
CA TYR A 417 -19.84 -8.33 10.23
C TYR A 417 -20.46 -9.03 11.42
N ARG A 418 -21.79 -9.03 11.46
CA ARG A 418 -22.59 -9.82 12.41
C ARG A 418 -23.17 -11.00 11.66
N PRO A 419 -22.74 -12.24 11.96
CA PRO A 419 -23.35 -13.42 11.39
C PRO A 419 -24.80 -13.58 11.88
N PRO A 420 -25.60 -14.34 11.14
CA PRO A 420 -26.98 -14.65 11.59
C PRO A 420 -26.97 -15.40 12.91
N ASP A 421 -28.03 -15.22 13.69
CA ASP A 421 -28.17 -15.78 15.06
C ASP A 421 -28.09 -17.31 15.13
N SER A 422 -28.14 -17.98 13.99
CA SER A 422 -28.40 -19.42 13.91
C SER A 422 -27.18 -20.33 14.02
N GLY A 423 -25.93 -19.81 14.29
CA GLY A 423 -24.94 -20.85 14.13
C GLY A 423 -23.57 -20.79 14.77
N LEU A 424 -23.11 -19.71 15.31
CA LEU A 424 -21.70 -19.60 15.69
C LEU A 424 -21.39 -19.65 17.18
N ASN A 425 -22.40 -19.63 18.04
CA ASN A 425 -22.15 -19.80 19.46
C ASN A 425 -23.02 -20.91 20.05
N PRO A 426 -22.45 -22.10 20.32
CA PRO A 426 -23.19 -23.21 20.90
C PRO A 426 -23.61 -22.98 22.37
N VAL A 427 -23.13 -21.89 23.02
CA VAL A 427 -23.35 -21.69 24.46
C VAL A 427 -24.59 -20.85 24.76
N ASP A 428 -24.98 -19.91 23.90
CA ASP A 428 -26.12 -19.01 24.19
C ASP A 428 -26.87 -18.43 22.98
N GLY A 429 -26.54 -18.86 21.77
CA GLY A 429 -27.29 -18.49 20.55
C GLY A 429 -27.02 -17.09 19.99
N SER A 430 -26.16 -16.28 20.59
CA SER A 430 -25.84 -14.98 20.04
C SER A 430 -24.57 -15.01 19.19
N ALA A 431 -24.60 -14.32 18.07
CA ALA A 431 -23.48 -14.22 17.16
C ALA A 431 -22.48 -13.14 17.62
N ALA A 432 -21.21 -13.52 17.69
CA ALA A 432 -20.13 -12.58 17.96
C ALA A 432 -19.88 -11.70 16.72
N VAL A 433 -19.67 -10.39 16.91
CA VAL A 433 -19.36 -9.46 15.85
C VAL A 433 -17.89 -9.54 15.49
N LEU A 434 -17.62 -9.75 14.20
CA LEU A 434 -16.28 -9.68 13.63
C LEU A 434 -16.02 -8.24 13.22
N VAL A 435 -14.87 -7.70 13.60
CA VAL A 435 -14.45 -6.31 13.27
C VAL A 435 -13.14 -6.37 12.52
N VAL A 436 -13.13 -5.73 11.35
CA VAL A 436 -11.91 -5.52 10.55
C VAL A 436 -11.30 -4.20 10.96
N ARG A 437 -10.28 -4.28 11.80
CA ARG A 437 -9.49 -3.12 12.19
C ARG A 437 -8.53 -2.74 11.07
N ASN A 438 -7.85 -1.67 11.25
CA ASN A 438 -6.94 -1.14 10.26
C ASN A 438 -5.94 -2.21 9.74
N GLN A 439 -5.71 -2.22 8.43
CA GLN A 439 -4.75 -3.09 7.73
C GLN A 439 -4.93 -4.61 7.89
N GLY A 440 -6.15 -5.05 8.20
CA GLY A 440 -6.48 -6.47 8.21
C GLY A 440 -6.27 -7.18 9.52
N ASP A 441 -6.09 -6.45 10.59
CA ASP A 441 -6.25 -6.98 11.93
C ASP A 441 -7.74 -7.26 12.17
N VAL A 442 -8.08 -8.53 12.31
CA VAL A 442 -9.45 -8.97 12.53
C VAL A 442 -9.62 -9.40 13.97
N VAL A 443 -10.55 -8.78 14.64
CA VAL A 443 -10.92 -9.13 16.01
C VAL A 443 -12.36 -9.60 16.07
N ILE A 444 -12.66 -10.43 17.05
CA ILE A 444 -14.02 -10.86 17.38
C ILE A 444 -14.37 -10.20 18.71
N LEU A 445 -15.46 -9.44 18.73
CA LEU A 445 -15.92 -8.80 19.96
C LEU A 445 -16.52 -9.84 20.93
N PRO A 446 -16.49 -9.57 22.24
CA PRO A 446 -17.31 -10.29 23.17
C PRO A 446 -18.79 -10.17 22.77
N GLN A 447 -19.54 -11.19 23.17
CA GLN A 447 -20.95 -11.30 22.86
C GLN A 447 -21.77 -10.08 23.33
N GLY A 448 -22.75 -9.67 22.50
CA GLY A 448 -23.65 -8.55 22.79
C GLY A 448 -23.06 -7.17 22.53
N TYR A 449 -21.83 -7.09 22.01
CA TYR A 449 -21.18 -5.82 21.69
C TYR A 449 -21.13 -5.56 20.18
N ASP A 450 -21.17 -4.29 19.83
CA ASP A 450 -21.03 -3.77 18.46
C ASP A 450 -19.71 -3.03 18.29
N ALA A 451 -19.26 -2.90 17.03
CA ALA A 451 -18.11 -2.11 16.68
C ALA A 451 -18.37 -0.62 16.96
N LEU A 452 -17.46 0.04 17.65
CA LEU A 452 -17.52 1.44 18.01
C LEU A 452 -16.48 2.26 17.23
N PRO A 453 -16.71 3.57 17.03
CA PRO A 453 -15.71 4.44 16.44
C PRO A 453 -14.45 4.51 17.29
N ALA A 454 -13.30 4.49 16.61
CA ALA A 454 -12.00 4.75 17.19
C ALA A 454 -11.52 6.14 16.80
N TYR A 455 -10.73 6.77 17.66
CA TYR A 455 -10.20 8.12 17.48
C TYR A 455 -8.69 8.08 17.63
N ALA A 456 -7.99 8.91 16.85
CA ALA A 456 -6.57 9.06 17.06
C ALA A 456 -6.08 10.48 16.72
N GLY A 457 -4.93 10.82 17.28
CA GLY A 457 -4.22 12.06 16.99
C GLY A 457 -2.72 11.83 16.95
N LYS A 458 -2.02 12.54 16.09
CA LYS A 458 -0.58 12.50 15.96
C LYS A 458 0.01 13.90 15.93
N LEU A 459 0.99 14.15 16.77
CA LEU A 459 1.85 15.32 16.74
C LEU A 459 3.20 14.91 16.14
N GLN A 460 3.69 15.70 15.19
CA GLN A 460 4.96 15.45 14.52
C GLN A 460 5.82 16.70 14.51
N ALA A 461 7.11 16.52 14.70
CA ALA A 461 8.13 17.55 14.46
C ALA A 461 9.23 16.96 13.58
N ARG A 462 9.59 17.69 12.54
CA ARG A 462 10.70 17.35 11.65
C ARG A 462 11.69 18.50 11.62
N GLN A 463 12.96 18.20 11.92
CA GLN A 463 14.08 19.11 11.80
C GLN A 463 14.99 18.66 10.67
N ASP A 464 15.12 19.49 9.63
CA ASP A 464 16.05 19.25 8.53
C ASP A 464 17.40 19.94 8.82
N PHE A 465 18.50 19.22 8.60
CA PHE A 465 19.86 19.75 8.75
C PHE A 465 20.80 19.18 7.70
N LEU A 466 21.73 20.04 7.26
CA LEU A 466 22.76 19.73 6.25
C LEU A 466 22.22 19.16 4.93
N GLU A 467 20.98 19.45 4.55
CA GLU A 467 20.32 18.95 3.32
C GLU A 467 20.28 17.42 3.16
N LEU A 468 21.13 16.72 3.90
CA LEU A 468 21.30 15.27 3.85
C LEU A 468 20.56 14.54 4.98
N PHE A 469 20.26 15.23 6.07
CA PHE A 469 19.73 14.61 7.27
C PHE A 469 18.43 15.26 7.73
N ALA A 470 17.55 14.45 8.30
CA ALA A 470 16.41 14.92 9.04
C ALA A 470 16.21 14.10 10.31
N LEU A 471 15.83 14.77 11.39
CA LEU A 471 15.36 14.16 12.61
C LEU A 471 13.85 14.34 12.70
N ILE A 472 13.12 13.26 12.91
CA ILE A 472 11.67 13.26 13.01
C ILE A 472 11.29 12.67 14.35
N GLY A 473 10.49 13.42 15.11
CA GLY A 473 9.86 12.96 16.33
C GLY A 473 8.35 12.93 16.14
N GLU A 474 7.72 11.84 16.53
CA GLU A 474 6.28 11.67 16.48
C GLU A 474 5.77 11.18 17.82
N MET A 475 4.63 11.69 18.22
CA MET A 475 3.85 11.22 19.36
C MET A 475 2.42 11.02 18.89
N TYR A 476 1.85 9.86 19.15
CA TYR A 476 0.48 9.58 18.76
C TYR A 476 -0.31 8.98 19.92
N TYR A 477 -1.56 9.37 19.96
CA TYR A 477 -2.55 8.85 20.89
C TYR A 477 -3.69 8.22 20.13
N GLN A 478 -4.16 7.08 20.59
CA GLN A 478 -5.29 6.36 20.02
C GLN A 478 -6.23 5.91 21.13
N TYR A 479 -7.52 6.05 20.86
CA TYR A 479 -8.60 5.40 21.58
C TYR A 479 -9.29 4.42 20.65
N ASP A 480 -9.15 3.12 20.90
CA ASP A 480 -9.78 2.05 20.13
C ASP A 480 -10.47 1.06 21.06
N PRO A 481 -11.80 1.15 21.20
CA PRO A 481 -12.57 0.31 22.08
C PRO A 481 -12.82 -1.10 21.50
N ASN A 482 -12.34 -1.41 20.29
CA ASN A 482 -12.62 -2.68 19.62
C ASN A 482 -11.52 -3.73 19.81
N GLY A 483 -10.43 -3.39 20.49
CA GLY A 483 -9.35 -4.32 20.78
C GLY A 483 -9.83 -5.43 21.72
N THR A 484 -9.55 -6.71 21.37
CA THR A 484 -9.87 -7.85 22.22
C THR A 484 -8.72 -8.84 22.29
N ARG A 485 -8.60 -9.52 23.42
CA ARG A 485 -7.65 -10.62 23.64
C ARG A 485 -8.35 -11.87 24.14
N LEU A 486 -7.75 -13.02 23.85
CA LEU A 486 -8.18 -14.30 24.39
C LEU A 486 -7.55 -14.51 25.77
N VAL A 487 -8.39 -14.67 26.78
CA VAL A 487 -7.97 -14.95 28.15
C VAL A 487 -8.47 -16.35 28.53
N SER A 488 -7.59 -17.16 29.09
CA SER A 488 -7.98 -18.46 29.64
C SER A 488 -8.43 -18.30 31.09
N ASP A 489 -9.62 -18.79 31.41
CA ASP A 489 -10.07 -18.88 32.79
C ASP A 489 -9.20 -19.91 33.53
N PRO A 490 -8.50 -19.51 34.61
CA PRO A 490 -7.62 -20.43 35.32
C PRO A 490 -8.30 -21.63 35.97
N ASN A 491 -9.60 -21.53 36.21
CA ASN A 491 -10.35 -22.60 36.88
C ASN A 491 -11.01 -23.58 35.90
N THR A 492 -11.48 -23.08 34.76
CA THR A 492 -12.23 -23.87 33.77
C THR A 492 -11.44 -24.22 32.54
N LEU A 493 -10.27 -23.56 32.33
CA LEU A 493 -9.45 -23.61 31.11
C LEU A 493 -10.22 -23.17 29.85
N LEU A 494 -11.42 -22.65 29.99
CA LEU A 494 -12.17 -22.09 28.88
C LEU A 494 -11.57 -20.76 28.45
N LYS A 495 -11.46 -20.59 27.16
CA LYS A 495 -11.00 -19.33 26.58
C LYS A 495 -12.19 -18.40 26.39
N ARG A 496 -12.08 -17.19 26.92
CA ARG A 496 -13.04 -16.11 26.68
C ARG A 496 -12.35 -14.90 26.06
N ARG A 497 -13.10 -14.09 25.32
CA ARG A 497 -12.62 -12.83 24.81
C ARG A 497 -12.91 -11.72 25.81
N GLU A 498 -11.89 -10.92 26.08
CA GLU A 498 -11.98 -9.72 26.91
C GLU A 498 -11.51 -8.52 26.13
N PHE A 499 -12.08 -7.35 26.40
CA PHE A 499 -11.59 -6.12 25.83
C PHE A 499 -10.18 -5.78 26.37
N GLU A 500 -9.34 -5.29 25.48
CA GLU A 500 -8.06 -4.68 25.86
C GLU A 500 -8.29 -3.27 26.40
N PHE A 501 -7.27 -2.71 27.04
CA PHE A 501 -7.29 -1.31 27.43
C PHE A 501 -7.36 -0.43 26.17
N PRO A 502 -8.38 0.44 26.03
CA PRO A 502 -8.66 1.10 24.76
C PRO A 502 -7.69 2.23 24.43
N HIS A 503 -6.91 2.71 25.38
CA HIS A 503 -6.03 3.85 25.19
C HIS A 503 -4.62 3.37 24.85
N ARG A 504 -4.04 3.97 23.82
CA ARG A 504 -2.64 3.75 23.42
C ARG A 504 -1.96 5.10 23.25
N LEU A 505 -0.75 5.20 23.77
CA LEU A 505 0.14 6.34 23.57
C LEU A 505 1.47 5.80 23.09
N GLY A 506 1.88 6.22 21.92
CA GLY A 506 3.13 5.79 21.33
C GLY A 506 4.01 6.97 20.92
N PHE A 507 5.26 6.68 20.66
CA PHE A 507 6.20 7.63 20.09
C PHE A 507 7.14 6.93 19.11
N ASN A 508 7.69 7.76 18.22
CA ASN A 508 8.60 7.34 17.18
C ASN A 508 9.69 8.41 17.02
N PHE A 509 10.96 7.99 16.98
CA PHE A 509 12.09 8.83 16.64
C PHE A 509 12.80 8.25 15.43
N THR A 510 12.90 9.03 14.35
CA THR A 510 13.55 8.60 13.13
C THR A 510 14.67 9.56 12.76
N LEU A 511 15.86 9.02 12.56
CA LEU A 511 16.95 9.68 11.85
C LEU A 511 16.92 9.24 10.39
N GLN A 512 16.76 10.19 9.48
CA GLN A 512 16.83 9.95 8.04
C GLN A 512 18.14 10.47 7.48
N ALA A 513 18.72 9.71 6.59
CA ALA A 513 19.87 10.14 5.80
C ALA A 513 19.66 9.83 4.32
N ARG A 514 20.19 10.68 3.46
CA ARG A 514 20.20 10.49 2.00
C ARG A 514 21.60 10.73 1.46
N PHE A 515 22.10 9.81 0.65
CA PHE A 515 23.42 9.85 0.07
C PHE A 515 23.37 9.71 -1.46
#